data_ba0d5ca6b6905a9e99f6a7834796bdba
#
_entry.id   ba0d5ca6b6905a9e99f6a7834796bdba
#
_cell.length_a   1.000
_cell.length_b   1.000
_cell.length_c   1.000
_cell.angle_alpha   90.00
_cell.angle_beta   90.00
_cell.angle_gamma   90.00
#
_symmetry.space_group_name_H-M   'P 1'
#
loop_
_entity.id
_entity.type
_entity.pdbx_description
1 polymer ?
#
loop_
_entity_poly.entity_id
_entity_poly.type
_entity_poly.pdbx_seq_one_letter_code
_entity_poly.pdbx_strand_id
1 'polypeptide(L)'
;SPSSAVTAPDIDGIDATPPAAPTDLVIGLAGSQLSGRGEAGSTVQVRDAAGNILATGTVAADGTFVIALDPAVNDGSTLQVTLTDAAGNVSQPGSVTSADLLPPAQPTDLALADGVTFTGRGEPGATVQVRDAAGNLIGTGLVNEDGTFSVTLLPAQANGEALDIRVVDAAGNASAPLQFDAPDITPPEAVTNITVGADGLALSGRGEPGATVEVRDANGTVIGTGVVGANGTFLIDLNPAAQPGEQLSLVQTDPSGNASVATEYDVPLTTAPDSPSNLAIDADGTTLTGTAPAGTRV
;
A
#
# COMPACT_ATOMS: atom_id res chain seq x y z
N SER A 1 14.84 33.63 52.11
CA SER A 1 15.90 34.59 51.76
C SER A 1 16.76 33.98 50.66
N PRO A 2 17.00 34.67 49.55
CA PRO A 2 17.94 34.21 48.53
C PRO A 2 19.34 34.27 49.13
N SER A 3 20.08 33.18 49.11
CA SER A 3 21.50 33.18 49.44
C SER A 3 22.26 33.92 48.32
N SER A 4 22.74 35.12 48.61
CA SER A 4 23.74 35.79 47.80
C SER A 4 25.01 34.93 47.77
N ALA A 5 25.37 34.42 46.65
CA ALA A 5 26.69 33.83 46.44
C ALA A 5 27.68 34.95 46.62
N VAL A 6 28.49 34.87 47.68
CA VAL A 6 29.65 35.76 47.85
C VAL A 6 30.71 35.29 46.90
N THR A 7 30.94 36.01 45.81
CA THR A 7 32.11 35.85 44.95
C THR A 7 33.35 36.19 45.75
N ALA A 8 34.38 35.30 45.75
CA ALA A 8 35.68 35.56 46.34
C ALA A 8 36.31 36.84 45.66
N PRO A 9 37.03 37.69 46.39
CA PRO A 9 37.65 38.84 45.80
C PRO A 9 38.75 38.36 44.84
N ASP A 10 38.76 38.97 43.64
CA ASP A 10 39.77 38.85 42.60
C ASP A 10 41.11 39.37 43.17
N ILE A 11 42.03 38.42 43.47
CA ILE A 11 43.34 38.79 44.09
C ILE A 11 44.41 39.10 43.09
N ASP A 12 44.19 38.87 41.76
CA ASP A 12 45.17 39.06 40.72
C ASP A 12 44.71 40.00 39.57
N GLY A 13 43.47 40.54 39.64
CA GLY A 13 42.89 41.36 38.57
C GLY A 13 42.55 40.55 37.32
N ILE A 14 42.57 39.23 37.40
CA ILE A 14 42.16 38.31 36.33
C ILE A 14 40.79 37.77 36.68
N ASP A 15 39.80 38.04 35.83
CA ASP A 15 38.48 37.42 35.95
C ASP A 15 38.58 35.93 35.63
N ALA A 16 38.30 35.09 36.62
CA ALA A 16 38.32 33.63 36.49
C ALA A 16 36.93 33.03 36.76
N THR A 17 35.89 33.87 36.82
CA THR A 17 34.51 33.46 37.12
C THR A 17 33.73 33.22 35.84
N PRO A 18 33.43 31.97 35.46
CA PRO A 18 32.59 31.72 34.26
C PRO A 18 31.20 32.33 34.39
N PRO A 19 30.61 32.77 33.29
CA PRO A 19 29.19 33.12 33.26
C PRO A 19 28.30 31.98 33.74
N ALA A 20 27.13 32.29 34.28
CA ALA A 20 26.09 31.31 34.52
C ALA A 20 25.66 30.65 33.18
N ALA A 21 25.19 29.39 33.25
CA ALA A 21 24.65 28.73 32.08
C ALA A 21 23.50 29.55 31.46
N PRO A 22 23.35 29.59 30.14
CA PRO A 22 22.25 30.30 29.51
C PRO A 22 20.90 29.68 29.89
N THR A 23 19.88 30.52 30.02
CA THR A 23 18.51 30.16 30.41
C THR A 23 17.49 30.59 29.38
N ASP A 24 16.22 30.16 29.56
CA ASP A 24 15.09 30.53 28.70
C ASP A 24 15.36 30.26 27.21
N LEU A 25 16.06 29.16 26.94
CA LEU A 25 16.43 28.76 25.58
C LEU A 25 15.20 28.30 24.79
N VAL A 26 14.94 28.94 23.65
CA VAL A 26 13.83 28.60 22.74
C VAL A 26 14.31 28.62 21.30
N ILE A 27 14.03 27.54 20.57
CA ILE A 27 14.17 27.48 19.11
C ILE A 27 12.81 27.84 18.51
N GLY A 28 12.77 28.93 17.74
CA GLY A 28 11.57 29.47 17.09
C GLY A 28 11.70 29.53 15.57
N LEU A 29 10.66 30.10 14.93
CA LEU A 29 10.61 30.31 13.48
C LEU A 29 10.94 29.06 12.67
N ALA A 30 10.31 27.93 13.03
CA ALA A 30 10.56 26.63 12.39
C ALA A 30 12.05 26.25 12.35
N GLY A 31 12.77 26.49 13.42
CA GLY A 31 14.17 26.09 13.56
C GLY A 31 15.21 27.14 13.13
N SER A 32 14.80 28.27 12.54
CA SER A 32 15.75 29.26 11.99
C SER A 32 16.29 30.27 13.02
N GLN A 33 15.82 30.22 14.28
CA GLN A 33 16.19 31.20 15.31
C GLN A 33 16.30 30.55 16.68
N LEU A 34 17.38 30.84 17.40
CA LEU A 34 17.53 30.52 18.83
C LEU A 34 17.50 31.83 19.63
N SER A 35 16.68 31.85 20.68
CA SER A 35 16.67 32.96 21.66
C SER A 35 16.95 32.41 23.07
N GLY A 36 17.39 33.28 23.97
CA GLY A 36 17.68 32.93 25.36
C GLY A 36 18.14 34.12 26.18
N ARG A 37 18.60 33.82 27.39
CA ARG A 37 19.13 34.79 28.34
C ARG A 37 20.51 34.35 28.84
N GLY A 38 21.32 35.35 29.17
CA GLY A 38 22.65 35.13 29.71
C GLY A 38 23.30 36.42 30.24
N GLU A 39 24.55 36.33 30.60
CA GLU A 39 25.35 37.45 31.05
C GLU A 39 25.59 38.45 29.91
N ALA A 40 25.21 39.72 30.15
CA ALA A 40 25.34 40.76 29.16
C ALA A 40 26.78 40.95 28.67
N GLY A 41 26.98 41.03 27.36
CA GLY A 41 28.28 41.15 26.72
C GLY A 41 29.00 39.82 26.44
N SER A 42 28.55 38.70 27.02
CA SER A 42 29.12 37.38 26.73
C SER A 42 28.90 36.96 25.26
N THR A 43 29.84 36.20 24.73
CA THR A 43 29.72 35.54 23.43
C THR A 43 28.90 34.25 23.58
N VAL A 44 27.82 34.13 22.83
CA VAL A 44 27.03 32.90 22.74
C VAL A 44 27.61 31.99 21.67
N GLN A 45 27.76 30.72 21.96
CA GLN A 45 28.15 29.69 21.01
C GLN A 45 27.15 28.56 21.04
N VAL A 46 26.61 28.19 19.85
CA VAL A 46 25.64 27.11 19.65
C VAL A 46 26.32 25.96 18.95
N ARG A 47 26.17 24.73 19.50
CA ARG A 47 26.77 23.51 18.96
C ARG A 47 25.73 22.42 18.76
N ASP A 48 25.97 21.56 17.79
CA ASP A 48 25.26 20.29 17.64
C ASP A 48 25.78 19.21 18.61
N ALA A 49 25.14 18.04 18.60
CA ALA A 49 25.54 16.89 19.43
C ALA A 49 26.95 16.34 19.09
N ALA A 50 27.45 16.58 17.88
CA ALA A 50 28.80 16.23 17.45
C ALA A 50 29.85 17.26 17.88
N GLY A 51 29.44 18.40 18.48
CA GLY A 51 30.29 19.47 18.91
C GLY A 51 30.64 20.52 17.85
N ASN A 52 30.03 20.43 16.64
CA ASN A 52 30.24 21.43 15.59
C ASN A 52 29.55 22.75 15.98
N ILE A 53 30.20 23.87 15.71
CA ILE A 53 29.61 25.20 15.91
C ILE A 53 28.65 25.48 14.78
N LEU A 54 27.37 25.65 15.11
CA LEU A 54 26.31 26.01 14.18
C LEU A 54 26.14 27.53 14.05
N ALA A 55 26.26 28.24 15.17
CA ALA A 55 26.08 29.69 15.19
C ALA A 55 26.81 30.32 16.39
N THR A 56 27.08 31.63 16.28
CA THR A 56 27.62 32.44 17.34
C THR A 56 26.89 33.79 17.40
N GLY A 57 26.88 34.43 18.56
CA GLY A 57 26.29 35.74 18.76
C GLY A 57 26.75 36.39 20.03
N THR A 58 26.11 37.46 20.47
CA THR A 58 26.44 38.18 21.70
C THR A 58 25.15 38.43 22.50
N VAL A 59 25.26 38.33 23.82
CA VAL A 59 24.17 38.66 24.75
C VAL A 59 24.07 40.21 24.81
N ALA A 60 22.88 40.73 24.55
CA ALA A 60 22.60 42.17 24.60
C ALA A 60 22.67 42.70 26.04
N ALA A 61 22.72 44.05 26.18
CA ALA A 61 22.82 44.73 27.48
C ALA A 61 21.66 44.45 28.44
N ASP A 62 20.50 44.01 27.90
CA ASP A 62 19.31 43.61 28.69
C ASP A 62 19.34 42.12 29.12
N GLY A 63 20.43 41.43 28.84
CA GLY A 63 20.63 40.04 29.18
C GLY A 63 19.92 39.08 28.21
N THR A 64 19.42 39.52 27.07
CA THR A 64 18.80 38.64 26.06
C THR A 64 19.72 38.43 24.87
N PHE A 65 19.50 37.32 24.14
CA PHE A 65 20.10 37.09 22.83
C PHE A 65 19.13 36.46 21.86
N VAL A 66 19.36 36.74 20.58
CA VAL A 66 18.64 36.12 19.45
C VAL A 66 19.67 35.88 18.37
N ILE A 67 19.76 34.60 17.94
CA ILE A 67 20.76 34.10 16.99
C ILE A 67 20.04 33.42 15.84
N ALA A 68 20.40 33.75 14.61
CA ALA A 68 19.96 33.01 13.43
C ALA A 68 20.67 31.67 13.36
N LEU A 69 19.91 30.63 13.03
CA LEU A 69 20.41 29.29 12.71
C LEU A 69 20.28 29.09 11.20
N ASP A 70 21.39 28.89 10.50
CA ASP A 70 21.44 28.64 9.06
C ASP A 70 22.50 27.54 8.79
N PRO A 71 22.03 26.33 8.36
CA PRO A 71 20.64 25.96 8.10
C PRO A 71 19.76 25.93 9.36
N ALA A 72 18.43 26.01 9.17
CA ALA A 72 17.47 25.85 10.25
C ALA A 72 17.59 24.45 10.90
N VAL A 73 17.42 24.40 12.23
CA VAL A 73 17.46 23.14 13.02
C VAL A 73 16.03 22.80 13.41
N ASN A 74 15.44 21.84 12.69
CA ASN A 74 14.02 21.46 12.83
C ASN A 74 13.80 19.95 12.67
N ASP A 75 14.80 19.17 13.07
CA ASP A 75 14.89 17.71 12.95
C ASP A 75 14.83 16.97 14.31
N GLY A 76 14.34 17.63 15.36
CA GLY A 76 14.29 17.06 16.70
C GLY A 76 15.66 17.02 17.41
N SER A 77 16.72 17.55 16.83
CA SER A 77 18.05 17.50 17.44
C SER A 77 18.18 18.41 18.65
N THR A 78 19.09 18.04 19.57
CA THR A 78 19.40 18.82 20.78
C THR A 78 20.65 19.63 20.55
N LEU A 79 20.55 20.94 20.79
CA LEU A 79 21.65 21.88 20.71
C LEU A 79 22.21 22.17 22.10
N GLN A 80 23.51 22.39 22.17
CA GLN A 80 24.25 22.86 23.34
C GLN A 80 24.61 24.34 23.16
N VAL A 81 24.34 25.14 24.17
CA VAL A 81 24.59 26.59 24.16
C VAL A 81 25.51 26.96 25.29
N THR A 82 26.63 27.59 25.02
CA THR A 82 27.57 28.11 26.02
C THR A 82 27.75 29.61 25.90
N LEU A 83 28.09 30.24 27.00
CA LEU A 83 28.45 31.64 27.07
C LEU A 83 29.94 31.76 27.39
N THR A 84 30.64 32.71 26.76
CA THR A 84 32.01 33.02 27.04
C THR A 84 32.11 34.54 27.37
N ASP A 85 32.61 34.88 28.54
CA ASP A 85 32.83 36.27 28.96
C ASP A 85 33.99 36.96 28.24
N ALA A 86 34.23 38.21 28.57
CA ALA A 86 35.37 38.98 27.98
C ALA A 86 36.72 38.51 28.44
N ALA A 87 36.81 37.77 29.56
CA ALA A 87 38.05 37.19 30.09
C ALA A 87 38.35 35.82 29.49
N GLY A 88 37.39 35.21 28.76
CA GLY A 88 37.54 33.88 28.13
C GLY A 88 37.03 32.73 28.98
N ASN A 89 36.38 32.99 30.12
CA ASN A 89 35.78 31.91 30.94
C ASN A 89 34.49 31.42 30.26
N VAL A 90 34.32 30.10 30.21
CA VAL A 90 33.21 29.44 29.54
C VAL A 90 32.19 28.89 30.53
N SER A 91 30.92 29.18 30.36
CA SER A 91 29.83 28.68 31.17
C SER A 91 29.64 27.16 31.06
N GLN A 92 28.90 26.57 32.00
CA GLN A 92 28.26 25.28 31.77
C GLN A 92 27.26 25.40 30.59
N PRO A 93 27.09 24.32 29.79
CA PRO A 93 26.17 24.36 28.67
C PRO A 93 24.70 24.34 29.15
N GLY A 94 23.90 25.17 28.51
CA GLY A 94 22.45 25.00 28.46
C GLY A 94 22.10 24.11 27.27
N SER A 95 20.98 23.39 27.34
CA SER A 95 20.49 22.55 26.23
C SER A 95 19.07 22.91 25.83
N VAL A 96 18.80 22.79 24.53
CA VAL A 96 17.45 22.98 23.96
C VAL A 96 17.26 22.02 22.80
N THR A 97 16.06 21.42 22.70
CA THR A 97 15.73 20.49 21.62
C THR A 97 14.81 21.19 20.62
N SER A 98 15.13 21.08 19.33
CA SER A 98 14.26 21.60 18.26
C SER A 98 12.99 20.78 18.12
N ALA A 99 11.95 21.40 17.57
CA ALA A 99 10.83 20.62 17.06
C ALA A 99 11.30 19.77 15.86
N ASP A 100 10.80 18.57 15.75
CA ASP A 100 10.93 17.79 14.53
C ASP A 100 9.78 18.14 13.59
N LEU A 101 10.10 18.72 12.44
CA LEU A 101 9.17 19.16 11.40
C LEU A 101 9.50 18.49 10.06
N LEU A 102 10.45 17.55 10.04
CA LEU A 102 10.91 16.90 8.82
C LEU A 102 10.13 15.60 8.59
N PRO A 103 9.36 15.52 7.50
CA PRO A 103 8.72 14.26 7.16
C PRO A 103 9.74 13.17 6.84
N PRO A 104 9.48 11.90 7.21
CA PRO A 104 10.27 10.78 6.78
C PRO A 104 10.25 10.62 5.26
N ALA A 105 11.26 9.93 4.72
CA ALA A 105 11.29 9.54 3.31
C ALA A 105 10.14 8.55 3.00
N GLN A 106 9.72 8.52 1.73
CA GLN A 106 8.79 7.48 1.27
C GLN A 106 9.38 6.08 1.52
N PRO A 107 8.56 5.07 1.82
CA PRO A 107 9.02 3.70 1.99
C PRO A 107 9.55 3.11 0.68
N THR A 108 10.45 2.13 0.79
CA THR A 108 11.09 1.43 -0.34
C THR A 108 10.97 -0.09 -0.21
N ASP A 109 11.41 -0.83 -1.24
CA ASP A 109 11.44 -2.30 -1.26
C ASP A 109 10.10 -2.94 -0.89
N LEU A 110 9.01 -2.36 -1.41
CA LEU A 110 7.65 -2.79 -1.10
C LEU A 110 7.33 -4.14 -1.73
N ALA A 111 6.69 -5.02 -0.97
CA ALA A 111 6.21 -6.31 -1.45
C ALA A 111 4.91 -6.74 -0.75
N LEU A 112 4.00 -7.34 -1.54
CA LEU A 112 2.74 -7.93 -1.09
C LEU A 112 2.49 -9.19 -1.93
N ALA A 113 3.01 -10.35 -1.52
CA ALA A 113 2.95 -11.57 -2.33
C ALA A 113 1.67 -12.40 -2.09
N ASP A 114 1.08 -12.30 -0.90
CA ASP A 114 -0.04 -13.12 -0.42
C ASP A 114 -1.34 -12.32 -0.24
N GLY A 115 -1.35 -11.04 -0.62
CA GLY A 115 -2.47 -10.13 -0.42
C GLY A 115 -2.70 -9.71 1.05
N VAL A 116 -1.95 -10.24 2.00
CA VAL A 116 -2.15 -10.03 3.45
C VAL A 116 -0.92 -9.43 4.11
N THR A 117 0.27 -9.93 3.80
CA THR A 117 1.52 -9.51 4.44
C THR A 117 2.26 -8.48 3.59
N PHE A 118 2.12 -7.20 3.96
CA PHE A 118 2.78 -6.09 3.29
C PHE A 118 4.12 -5.79 3.96
N THR A 119 5.20 -5.84 3.22
CA THR A 119 6.56 -5.66 3.71
C THR A 119 7.30 -4.55 2.97
N GLY A 120 8.36 -4.01 3.56
CA GLY A 120 9.21 -3.00 2.95
C GLY A 120 10.24 -2.43 3.89
N ARG A 121 10.75 -1.24 3.52
CA ARG A 121 11.70 -0.47 4.32
C ARG A 121 11.21 0.96 4.52
N GLY A 122 11.55 1.53 5.68
CA GLY A 122 11.23 2.91 6.04
C GLY A 122 12.18 3.43 7.11
N GLU A 123 11.90 4.60 7.64
CA GLU A 123 12.65 5.22 8.72
C GLU A 123 12.46 4.44 10.03
N PRO A 124 13.54 3.98 10.70
CA PRO A 124 13.45 3.24 11.95
C PRO A 124 12.66 4.00 13.04
N GLY A 125 11.74 3.30 13.71
CA GLY A 125 10.88 3.89 14.74
C GLY A 125 9.63 4.62 14.22
N ALA A 126 9.54 4.86 12.91
CA ALA A 126 8.34 5.43 12.30
C ALA A 126 7.23 4.39 12.13
N THR A 127 6.00 4.84 11.91
CA THR A 127 4.83 3.99 11.70
C THR A 127 4.42 3.99 10.24
N VAL A 128 4.33 2.81 9.63
CA VAL A 128 3.77 2.62 8.29
C VAL A 128 2.25 2.60 8.38
N GLN A 129 1.58 3.29 7.49
CA GLN A 129 0.14 3.29 7.29
C GLN A 129 -0.17 2.87 5.86
N VAL A 130 -1.04 1.87 5.70
CA VAL A 130 -1.55 1.41 4.40
C VAL A 130 -3.03 1.71 4.33
N ARG A 131 -3.45 2.39 3.27
CA ARG A 131 -4.84 2.77 3.02
C ARG A 131 -5.32 2.19 1.69
N ASP A 132 -6.61 1.88 1.63
CA ASP A 132 -7.29 1.50 0.39
C ASP A 132 -7.56 2.73 -0.51
N ALA A 133 -8.08 2.50 -1.71
CA ALA A 133 -8.44 3.55 -2.65
C ALA A 133 -9.54 4.52 -2.13
N ALA A 134 -10.33 4.10 -1.14
CA ALA A 134 -11.32 4.94 -0.48
C ALA A 134 -10.72 5.77 0.68
N GLY A 135 -9.43 5.56 1.01
CA GLY A 135 -8.71 6.24 2.09
C GLY A 135 -8.88 5.59 3.47
N ASN A 136 -9.52 4.43 3.57
CA ASN A 136 -9.63 3.71 4.84
C ASN A 136 -8.28 3.12 5.23
N LEU A 137 -7.93 3.21 6.51
CA LEU A 137 -6.73 2.57 7.06
C LEU A 137 -6.98 1.06 7.16
N ILE A 138 -6.26 0.27 6.37
CA ILE A 138 -6.37 -1.19 6.29
C ILE A 138 -5.20 -1.93 6.90
N GLY A 139 -4.11 -1.23 7.25
CA GLY A 139 -2.96 -1.80 7.92
C GLY A 139 -2.05 -0.74 8.53
N THR A 140 -1.40 -1.09 9.63
CA THR A 140 -0.39 -0.25 10.27
C THR A 140 0.65 -1.11 10.96
N GLY A 141 1.90 -0.64 10.99
CA GLY A 141 3.02 -1.35 11.61
C GLY A 141 4.18 -0.43 11.92
N LEU A 142 5.01 -0.82 12.89
CA LEU A 142 6.23 -0.10 13.24
C LEU A 142 7.37 -0.52 12.32
N VAL A 143 8.21 0.44 11.93
CA VAL A 143 9.49 0.18 11.26
C VAL A 143 10.52 -0.22 12.32
N ASN A 144 11.13 -1.40 12.14
CA ASN A 144 12.14 -1.93 13.05
C ASN A 144 13.44 -1.11 13.03
N GLU A 145 14.33 -1.35 13.99
CA GLU A 145 15.63 -0.68 14.06
C GLU A 145 16.52 -0.93 12.83
N ASP A 146 16.34 -2.06 12.13
CA ASP A 146 17.05 -2.39 10.88
C ASP A 146 16.44 -1.74 9.63
N GLY A 147 15.39 -0.92 9.81
CA GLY A 147 14.68 -0.23 8.76
C GLY A 147 13.62 -1.09 8.05
N THR A 148 13.40 -2.34 8.44
CA THR A 148 12.38 -3.21 7.83
C THR A 148 11.01 -3.06 8.51
N PHE A 149 9.94 -3.35 7.79
CA PHE A 149 8.61 -3.46 8.38
C PHE A 149 7.82 -4.63 7.81
N SER A 150 6.83 -5.08 8.57
CA SER A 150 5.80 -6.04 8.15
C SER A 150 4.45 -5.61 8.71
N VAL A 151 3.46 -5.45 7.84
CA VAL A 151 2.11 -4.98 8.15
C VAL A 151 1.11 -6.03 7.66
N THR A 152 0.18 -6.43 8.52
CA THR A 152 -0.94 -7.27 8.11
C THR A 152 -2.08 -6.39 7.61
N LEU A 153 -2.56 -6.65 6.40
CA LEU A 153 -3.68 -5.95 5.78
C LEU A 153 -5.00 -6.63 6.09
N LEU A 154 -6.01 -5.84 6.43
CA LEU A 154 -7.37 -6.33 6.66
C LEU A 154 -8.38 -5.31 6.10
N PRO A 155 -9.20 -5.68 5.10
CA PRO A 155 -9.22 -6.98 4.40
C PRO A 155 -7.95 -7.25 3.58
N ALA A 156 -7.78 -8.51 3.13
CA ALA A 156 -6.71 -8.86 2.19
C ALA A 156 -6.87 -8.08 0.88
N GLN A 157 -5.76 -7.80 0.23
CA GLN A 157 -5.66 -7.03 -1.01
C GLN A 157 -5.01 -7.93 -2.07
N ALA A 158 -5.82 -8.65 -2.83
CA ALA A 158 -5.38 -9.74 -3.69
C ALA A 158 -5.98 -9.72 -5.09
N ASN A 159 -6.61 -8.62 -5.48
CA ASN A 159 -7.36 -8.46 -6.73
C ASN A 159 -7.00 -7.15 -7.45
N GLY A 160 -5.72 -6.77 -7.42
CA GLY A 160 -5.23 -5.58 -8.12
C GLY A 160 -5.62 -4.24 -7.47
N GLU A 161 -5.97 -4.22 -6.18
CA GLU A 161 -6.41 -3.00 -5.50
C GLU A 161 -5.27 -1.96 -5.41
N ALA A 162 -5.61 -0.69 -5.64
CA ALA A 162 -4.68 0.41 -5.46
C ALA A 162 -4.57 0.80 -3.99
N LEU A 163 -3.34 0.89 -3.49
CA LEU A 163 -3.01 1.21 -2.10
C LEU A 163 -2.22 2.51 -2.01
N ASP A 164 -2.49 3.32 -0.97
CA ASP A 164 -1.72 4.51 -0.58
C ASP A 164 -0.90 4.18 0.67
N ILE A 165 0.43 4.30 0.58
CA ILE A 165 1.34 3.98 1.67
C ILE A 165 2.03 5.25 2.14
N ARG A 166 2.07 5.45 3.48
CA ARG A 166 2.80 6.54 4.13
C ARG A 166 3.58 6.03 5.32
N VAL A 167 4.66 6.72 5.60
CA VAL A 167 5.45 6.56 6.82
C VAL A 167 5.21 7.80 7.67
N VAL A 168 4.94 7.63 8.96
CA VAL A 168 4.70 8.71 9.91
C VAL A 168 5.69 8.57 11.06
N ASP A 169 6.49 9.61 11.32
CA ASP A 169 7.48 9.61 12.39
C ASP A 169 6.84 9.77 13.79
N ALA A 170 7.68 9.77 14.81
CA ALA A 170 7.24 9.93 16.21
C ALA A 170 6.72 11.35 16.51
N ALA A 171 7.10 12.35 15.72
CA ALA A 171 6.64 13.73 15.85
C ALA A 171 5.29 13.96 15.15
N GLY A 172 4.85 13.01 14.32
CA GLY A 172 3.61 13.07 13.56
C GLY A 172 3.75 13.62 12.14
N ASN A 173 4.99 13.83 11.64
CA ASN A 173 5.20 14.22 10.27
C ASN A 173 5.01 13.01 9.35
N ALA A 174 4.27 13.17 8.26
CA ALA A 174 3.98 12.10 7.32
C ALA A 174 4.76 12.28 6.02
N SER A 175 5.29 11.19 5.48
CA SER A 175 5.90 11.16 4.15
C SER A 175 4.88 11.56 3.07
N ALA A 176 5.36 11.93 1.90
CA ALA A 176 4.52 11.95 0.71
C ALA A 176 3.89 10.55 0.49
N PRO A 177 2.65 10.49 -0.03
CA PRO A 177 2.01 9.20 -0.34
C PRO A 177 2.76 8.48 -1.45
N LEU A 178 2.86 7.14 -1.32
CA LEU A 178 3.39 6.27 -2.35
C LEU A 178 2.27 5.32 -2.79
N GLN A 179 1.98 5.29 -4.09
CA GLN A 179 1.00 4.37 -4.66
C GLN A 179 1.64 3.00 -4.89
N PHE A 180 0.89 1.95 -4.59
CA PHE A 180 1.28 0.57 -4.80
C PHE A 180 0.04 -0.23 -5.25
N ASP A 181 0.15 -0.93 -6.38
CA ASP A 181 -0.90 -1.81 -6.84
C ASP A 181 -0.69 -3.20 -6.24
N ALA A 182 -1.69 -3.70 -5.52
CA ALA A 182 -1.69 -5.05 -4.98
C ALA A 182 -1.62 -6.08 -6.13
N PRO A 183 -1.02 -7.26 -5.90
CA PRO A 183 -1.07 -8.31 -6.90
C PRO A 183 -2.52 -8.78 -7.08
N ASP A 184 -2.89 -9.11 -8.30
CA ASP A 184 -4.08 -9.90 -8.55
C ASP A 184 -3.68 -11.37 -8.55
N ILE A 185 -4.08 -12.07 -7.50
CA ILE A 185 -3.85 -13.51 -7.29
C ILE A 185 -5.17 -14.26 -7.05
N THR A 186 -6.30 -13.61 -7.33
CA THR A 186 -7.63 -14.15 -7.12
C THR A 186 -8.12 -14.82 -8.41
N PRO A 187 -8.25 -16.16 -8.45
CA PRO A 187 -8.83 -16.83 -9.61
C PRO A 187 -10.27 -16.39 -9.85
N PRO A 188 -10.67 -16.23 -11.12
CA PRO A 188 -12.06 -15.98 -11.44
C PRO A 188 -12.97 -17.14 -11.01
N GLU A 189 -14.23 -16.86 -10.77
CA GLU A 189 -15.26 -17.88 -10.52
C GLU A 189 -15.37 -18.80 -11.75
N ALA A 190 -15.91 -20.02 -11.57
CA ALA A 190 -16.14 -20.94 -12.68
C ALA A 190 -17.18 -20.37 -13.68
N VAL A 191 -17.01 -20.65 -14.97
CA VAL A 191 -17.98 -20.24 -16.00
C VAL A 191 -19.35 -20.86 -15.77
N THR A 192 -20.40 -20.13 -16.12
CA THR A 192 -21.79 -20.53 -15.87
C THR A 192 -22.68 -20.34 -17.11
N ASN A 193 -23.93 -20.84 -17.06
CA ASN A 193 -24.95 -20.65 -18.11
C ASN A 193 -24.47 -21.10 -19.51
N ILE A 194 -23.73 -22.24 -19.53
CA ILE A 194 -23.16 -22.79 -20.75
C ILE A 194 -24.28 -23.33 -21.65
N THR A 195 -24.17 -23.03 -22.93
CA THR A 195 -25.07 -23.55 -23.96
C THR A 195 -24.28 -23.80 -25.26
N VAL A 196 -24.42 -24.98 -25.85
CA VAL A 196 -23.86 -25.33 -27.16
C VAL A 196 -24.95 -25.23 -28.21
N GLY A 197 -24.62 -24.62 -29.35
CA GLY A 197 -25.52 -24.53 -30.50
C GLY A 197 -25.90 -25.92 -31.02
N ALA A 198 -27.05 -26.05 -31.67
CA ALA A 198 -27.57 -27.31 -32.18
C ALA A 198 -26.68 -28.01 -33.22
N ASP A 199 -25.82 -27.24 -33.89
CA ASP A 199 -24.82 -27.69 -34.85
C ASP A 199 -23.45 -28.03 -34.21
N GLY A 200 -23.30 -27.79 -32.92
CA GLY A 200 -22.07 -28.02 -32.17
C GLY A 200 -20.93 -27.01 -32.49
N LEU A 201 -21.18 -26.02 -33.36
CA LEU A 201 -20.15 -25.12 -33.86
C LEU A 201 -19.87 -23.91 -32.95
N ALA A 202 -20.77 -23.60 -32.04
CA ALA A 202 -20.62 -22.44 -31.15
C ALA A 202 -21.04 -22.80 -29.71
N LEU A 203 -20.33 -22.22 -28.75
CA LEU A 203 -20.60 -22.33 -27.32
C LEU A 203 -20.71 -20.92 -26.73
N SER A 204 -21.75 -20.69 -25.94
CA SER A 204 -21.94 -19.44 -25.21
C SER A 204 -22.06 -19.68 -23.72
N GLY A 205 -21.81 -18.63 -22.91
CA GLY A 205 -21.90 -18.71 -21.47
C GLY A 205 -21.66 -17.36 -20.78
N ARG A 206 -21.46 -17.46 -19.48
CA ARG A 206 -21.10 -16.32 -18.64
C ARG A 206 -19.79 -16.58 -17.88
N GLY A 207 -19.00 -15.52 -17.74
CA GLY A 207 -17.73 -15.53 -17.03
C GLY A 207 -17.35 -14.14 -16.54
N GLU A 208 -16.15 -14.01 -16.05
CA GLU A 208 -15.60 -12.75 -15.59
C GLU A 208 -15.21 -11.86 -16.78
N PRO A 209 -15.64 -10.58 -16.81
CA PRO A 209 -15.30 -9.67 -17.89
C PRO A 209 -13.79 -9.53 -18.08
N GLY A 210 -13.31 -9.72 -19.32
CA GLY A 210 -11.90 -9.66 -19.68
C GLY A 210 -11.15 -10.98 -19.57
N ALA A 211 -11.67 -11.98 -18.87
CA ALA A 211 -11.07 -13.32 -18.80
C ALA A 211 -11.13 -14.04 -20.15
N THR A 212 -10.16 -14.89 -20.41
CA THR A 212 -10.11 -15.77 -21.59
C THR A 212 -10.66 -17.15 -21.19
N VAL A 213 -11.71 -17.60 -21.90
CA VAL A 213 -12.27 -18.95 -21.73
C VAL A 213 -11.63 -19.88 -22.74
N GLU A 214 -11.17 -21.04 -22.26
CA GLU A 214 -10.69 -22.14 -23.08
C GLU A 214 -11.64 -23.34 -22.93
N VAL A 215 -12.01 -23.92 -24.07
CA VAL A 215 -12.89 -25.09 -24.15
C VAL A 215 -12.07 -26.29 -24.63
N ARG A 216 -12.10 -27.39 -23.88
CA ARG A 216 -11.43 -28.65 -24.21
C ARG A 216 -12.44 -29.76 -24.40
N ASP A 217 -12.09 -30.68 -25.32
CA ASP A 217 -12.81 -31.93 -25.50
C ASP A 217 -12.45 -32.98 -24.39
N ALA A 218 -13.08 -34.12 -24.40
CA ALA A 218 -12.84 -35.20 -23.46
C ALA A 218 -11.39 -35.79 -23.49
N ASN A 219 -10.61 -35.48 -24.55
CA ASN A 219 -9.19 -35.85 -24.68
C ASN A 219 -8.25 -34.77 -24.13
N GLY A 220 -8.79 -33.62 -23.70
CA GLY A 220 -8.03 -32.46 -23.25
C GLY A 220 -7.53 -31.57 -24.38
N THR A 221 -7.98 -31.81 -25.64
CA THR A 221 -7.63 -30.95 -26.79
C THR A 221 -8.42 -29.66 -26.74
N VAL A 222 -7.76 -28.51 -26.93
CA VAL A 222 -8.44 -27.20 -27.03
C VAL A 222 -9.20 -27.16 -28.36
N ILE A 223 -10.51 -27.02 -28.28
CA ILE A 223 -11.41 -26.93 -29.45
C ILE A 223 -12.01 -25.52 -29.65
N GLY A 224 -11.80 -24.63 -28.67
CA GLY A 224 -12.25 -23.23 -28.79
C GLY A 224 -11.64 -22.34 -27.72
N THR A 225 -11.48 -21.06 -28.05
CA THR A 225 -11.05 -20.02 -27.09
C THR A 225 -11.80 -18.72 -27.38
N GLY A 226 -12.06 -17.92 -26.35
CA GLY A 226 -12.69 -16.61 -26.52
C GLY A 226 -12.58 -15.75 -25.26
N VAL A 227 -12.80 -14.44 -25.41
CA VAL A 227 -12.74 -13.48 -24.32
C VAL A 227 -14.14 -13.14 -23.83
N VAL A 228 -14.33 -13.08 -22.54
CA VAL A 228 -15.57 -12.65 -21.91
C VAL A 228 -15.75 -11.14 -22.12
N GLY A 229 -16.87 -10.75 -22.71
CA GLY A 229 -17.18 -9.34 -22.95
C GLY A 229 -17.43 -8.57 -21.65
N ALA A 230 -17.43 -7.24 -21.74
CA ALA A 230 -17.71 -6.35 -20.59
C ALA A 230 -19.10 -6.57 -19.93
N ASN A 231 -20.04 -7.21 -20.62
CA ASN A 231 -21.36 -7.59 -20.12
C ASN A 231 -21.36 -8.94 -19.36
N GLY A 232 -20.18 -9.57 -19.21
CA GLY A 232 -20.02 -10.87 -18.57
C GLY A 232 -20.48 -12.06 -19.41
N THR A 233 -20.63 -11.91 -20.75
CA THR A 233 -21.00 -13.01 -21.66
C THR A 233 -19.88 -13.32 -22.65
N PHE A 234 -19.84 -14.56 -23.12
CA PHE A 234 -18.95 -14.98 -24.19
C PHE A 234 -19.69 -15.83 -25.24
N LEU A 235 -19.15 -15.83 -26.47
CA LEU A 235 -19.50 -16.71 -27.56
C LEU A 235 -18.21 -17.18 -28.21
N ILE A 236 -18.04 -18.50 -28.32
CA ILE A 236 -16.82 -19.15 -28.79
C ILE A 236 -17.17 -20.09 -29.93
N ASP A 237 -16.46 -19.95 -31.06
CA ASP A 237 -16.55 -20.89 -32.16
C ASP A 237 -15.75 -22.15 -31.80
N LEU A 238 -16.31 -23.32 -32.04
CA LEU A 238 -15.68 -24.61 -31.75
C LEU A 238 -15.17 -25.27 -33.02
N ASN A 239 -13.91 -25.73 -32.98
CA ASN A 239 -13.29 -26.50 -34.06
C ASN A 239 -12.35 -27.59 -33.48
N PRO A 240 -12.72 -28.88 -33.59
CA PRO A 240 -13.92 -29.40 -34.22
C PRO A 240 -15.22 -29.07 -33.49
N ALA A 241 -16.34 -29.26 -34.15
CA ALA A 241 -17.66 -29.10 -33.56
C ALA A 241 -17.87 -30.09 -32.41
N ALA A 242 -18.45 -29.64 -31.29
CA ALA A 242 -18.81 -30.49 -30.17
C ALA A 242 -19.90 -31.48 -30.55
N GLN A 243 -19.75 -32.73 -30.15
CA GLN A 243 -20.66 -33.81 -30.49
C GLN A 243 -21.73 -34.02 -29.41
N PRO A 244 -22.97 -34.41 -29.78
CA PRO A 244 -23.99 -34.76 -28.80
C PRO A 244 -23.50 -35.85 -27.83
N GLY A 245 -23.63 -35.60 -26.52
CA GLY A 245 -23.16 -36.50 -25.47
C GLY A 245 -21.67 -36.39 -25.15
N GLU A 246 -20.96 -35.53 -25.82
CA GLU A 246 -19.54 -35.22 -25.48
C GLU A 246 -19.45 -34.43 -24.19
N GLN A 247 -18.45 -34.75 -23.38
CA GLN A 247 -18.10 -33.91 -22.21
C GLN A 247 -17.06 -32.88 -22.60
N LEU A 248 -17.36 -31.62 -22.30
CA LEU A 248 -16.45 -30.50 -22.48
C LEU A 248 -15.97 -30.01 -21.12
N SER A 249 -14.71 -29.55 -21.05
CA SER A 249 -14.15 -28.93 -19.86
C SER A 249 -13.80 -27.47 -20.19
N LEU A 250 -14.31 -26.54 -19.40
CA LEU A 250 -14.12 -25.10 -19.59
C LEU A 250 -13.35 -24.50 -18.43
N VAL A 251 -12.30 -23.76 -18.73
CA VAL A 251 -11.52 -22.97 -17.77
C VAL A 251 -11.47 -21.52 -18.26
N GLN A 252 -11.71 -20.57 -17.38
CA GLN A 252 -11.41 -19.17 -17.68
C GLN A 252 -10.16 -18.72 -16.93
N THR A 253 -9.37 -17.89 -17.58
CA THR A 253 -8.15 -17.28 -17.03
C THR A 253 -8.25 -15.77 -17.13
N ASP A 254 -8.04 -15.07 -16.01
CA ASP A 254 -8.06 -13.61 -15.99
C ASP A 254 -6.82 -13.00 -16.69
N PRO A 255 -6.76 -11.67 -16.87
CA PRO A 255 -5.60 -11.01 -17.46
C PRO A 255 -4.30 -11.14 -16.62
N SER A 256 -4.41 -11.45 -15.34
CA SER A 256 -3.29 -11.65 -14.42
C SER A 256 -2.71 -13.06 -14.47
N GLY A 257 -3.41 -13.99 -15.12
CA GLY A 257 -3.00 -15.39 -15.31
C GLY A 257 -3.58 -16.35 -14.27
N ASN A 258 -4.51 -15.91 -13.42
CA ASN A 258 -5.18 -16.83 -12.47
C ASN A 258 -6.27 -17.60 -13.20
N ALA A 259 -6.30 -18.93 -13.01
CA ALA A 259 -7.25 -19.82 -13.67
C ALA A 259 -8.36 -20.26 -12.71
N SER A 260 -9.60 -20.24 -13.18
CA SER A 260 -10.76 -20.78 -12.46
C SER A 260 -10.64 -22.29 -12.26
N VAL A 261 -11.48 -22.85 -11.38
CA VAL A 261 -11.77 -24.26 -11.43
C VAL A 261 -12.45 -24.61 -12.76
N ALA A 262 -12.19 -25.81 -13.28
CA ALA A 262 -12.83 -26.28 -14.50
C ALA A 262 -14.34 -26.46 -14.30
N THR A 263 -15.12 -26.09 -15.31
CA THR A 263 -16.54 -26.43 -15.39
C THR A 263 -16.70 -27.56 -16.41
N GLU A 264 -17.23 -28.69 -15.96
CA GLU A 264 -17.58 -29.79 -16.84
C GLU A 264 -19.00 -29.56 -17.38
N TYR A 265 -19.17 -29.78 -18.70
CA TYR A 265 -20.43 -29.59 -19.39
C TYR A 265 -20.69 -30.75 -20.35
N ASP A 266 -21.78 -31.49 -20.14
CA ASP A 266 -22.22 -32.53 -21.03
C ASP A 266 -23.08 -31.95 -22.15
N VAL A 267 -22.63 -32.06 -23.40
CA VAL A 267 -23.37 -31.62 -24.57
C VAL A 267 -24.67 -32.39 -24.67
N PRO A 268 -25.85 -31.74 -24.71
CA PRO A 268 -27.12 -32.43 -24.78
C PRO A 268 -27.20 -33.38 -25.98
N LEU A 269 -27.78 -34.55 -25.78
CA LEU A 269 -28.09 -35.48 -26.85
C LEU A 269 -29.17 -34.89 -27.73
N THR A 270 -28.83 -34.38 -28.90
CA THR A 270 -29.76 -33.84 -29.91
C THR A 270 -30.07 -34.87 -30.99
N THR A 271 -30.28 -36.12 -30.59
CA THR A 271 -30.79 -37.09 -31.57
C THR A 271 -32.23 -36.74 -31.91
N ALA A 272 -32.42 -36.30 -33.16
CA ALA A 272 -33.80 -36.25 -33.68
C ALA A 272 -34.44 -37.63 -33.51
N PRO A 273 -35.64 -37.70 -32.97
CA PRO A 273 -36.31 -38.99 -32.87
C PRO A 273 -36.41 -39.67 -34.24
N ASP A 274 -36.25 -40.96 -34.28
CA ASP A 274 -36.43 -41.72 -35.52
C ASP A 274 -37.78 -41.39 -36.14
N SER A 275 -37.82 -41.35 -37.45
CA SER A 275 -39.06 -41.15 -38.15
C SER A 275 -40.07 -42.22 -37.78
N PRO A 276 -41.38 -41.86 -37.63
CA PRO A 276 -42.40 -42.86 -37.40
C PRO A 276 -42.37 -43.98 -38.45
N SER A 277 -42.49 -45.21 -38.03
CA SER A 277 -42.46 -46.40 -38.89
C SER A 277 -43.76 -47.18 -38.76
N ASN A 278 -43.96 -48.20 -39.61
CA ASN A 278 -45.15 -49.04 -39.64
C ASN A 278 -46.43 -48.23 -39.77
N LEU A 279 -46.36 -47.17 -40.60
CA LEU A 279 -47.52 -46.30 -40.82
C LEU A 279 -48.58 -47.03 -41.64
N ALA A 280 -49.81 -47.08 -41.12
CA ALA A 280 -50.98 -47.63 -41.79
C ALA A 280 -52.21 -46.74 -41.58
N ILE A 281 -52.98 -46.57 -42.61
CA ILE A 281 -54.29 -45.90 -42.57
C ILE A 281 -55.36 -46.97 -42.54
N ASP A 282 -56.34 -46.86 -41.66
CA ASP A 282 -57.50 -47.77 -41.61
C ASP A 282 -58.33 -47.73 -42.86
N ALA A 283 -59.27 -48.66 -43.04
CA ALA A 283 -60.00 -48.84 -44.25
C ALA A 283 -61.01 -47.67 -44.57
N ASP A 284 -61.40 -46.88 -43.58
CA ASP A 284 -62.26 -45.69 -43.75
C ASP A 284 -61.46 -44.38 -43.91
N GLY A 285 -60.10 -44.42 -43.86
CA GLY A 285 -59.22 -43.28 -44.09
C GLY A 285 -59.19 -42.26 -42.95
N THR A 286 -59.67 -42.58 -41.77
CA THR A 286 -59.84 -41.65 -40.65
C THR A 286 -58.74 -41.76 -39.59
N THR A 287 -58.06 -42.93 -39.48
CA THR A 287 -57.12 -43.18 -38.40
C THR A 287 -55.76 -43.56 -38.99
N LEU A 288 -54.72 -42.82 -38.62
CA LEU A 288 -53.33 -43.13 -38.89
C LEU A 288 -52.72 -43.84 -37.68
N THR A 289 -52.21 -45.05 -37.87
CA THR A 289 -51.47 -45.83 -36.88
C THR A 289 -49.99 -45.96 -37.26
N GLY A 290 -49.10 -46.12 -36.29
CA GLY A 290 -47.65 -46.28 -36.51
C GLY A 290 -46.91 -46.50 -35.21
N THR A 291 -45.61 -46.67 -35.29
CA THR A 291 -44.70 -46.75 -34.14
C THR A 291 -43.75 -45.55 -34.21
N ALA A 292 -43.55 -44.92 -33.08
CA ALA A 292 -42.55 -43.86 -32.88
C ALA A 292 -41.81 -44.06 -31.55
N PRO A 293 -40.64 -43.45 -31.37
CA PRO A 293 -39.91 -43.51 -30.09
C PRO A 293 -40.78 -43.00 -28.93
N ALA A 294 -40.64 -43.58 -27.75
CA ALA A 294 -41.42 -43.19 -26.58
C ALA A 294 -41.15 -41.72 -26.20
N GLY A 295 -42.21 -40.97 -25.92
CA GLY A 295 -42.11 -39.55 -25.54
C GLY A 295 -42.06 -38.54 -26.70
N THR A 296 -42.10 -38.99 -27.99
CA THR A 296 -42.19 -38.12 -29.17
C THR A 296 -43.66 -37.74 -29.44
N ARG A 297 -43.86 -36.52 -29.96
CA ARG A 297 -45.17 -36.12 -30.53
C ARG A 297 -45.20 -36.44 -32.03
N VAL A 298 -46.24 -37.05 -32.47
CA VAL A 298 -46.54 -37.34 -33.86
C VAL A 298 -47.59 -36.34 -34.38
#